data_0ddb9e517e2d199d5371e4880b6682dc
#
_entry.id   0ddb9e517e2d199d5371e4880b6682dc
#
_cell.length_a   1.000
_cell.length_b   1.000
_cell.length_c   1.000
_cell.angle_alpha   90.00
_cell.angle_beta   90.00
_cell.angle_gamma   90.00
#
_symmetry.space_group_name_H-M   'P 1'
#
loop_
_entity.id
_entity.type
_entity.pdbx_description
1 polymer ?
#
loop_
_entity_poly.entity_id
_entity_poly.type
_entity_poly.pdbx_seq_one_letter_code
_entity_poly.pdbx_strand_id
1 'polypeptide(L)'
;SVAAPVQALAHVWDYSTNPKANALRMFADALASQGLTVTTGSDTAAGDAPIIAETRGHTLADCIRVMLSISENNVAEVLHRHVALAAGQPATWAGAQAATEQVLRNLGVDPTGMALMDGSGLSRKNRVSPALLAQVLRVARVTNPAPFTTMFEDGAMPLAGRSGTLDDHYGRFVTRHARCEI
;
A
#
# COMPACT_ATOMS: atom_id res chain seq x y z
N SER A 1 15.62 2.43 3.36
CA SER A 1 15.05 3.26 2.31
C SER A 1 13.74 3.83 2.81
N VAL A 2 13.47 5.05 2.47
CA VAL A 2 12.22 5.73 2.82
C VAL A 2 11.28 5.57 1.61
N ALA A 3 10.00 5.32 1.86
CA ALA A 3 9.00 5.36 0.80
C ALA A 3 9.01 6.75 0.13
N ALA A 4 8.76 6.79 -1.17
CA ALA A 4 8.61 8.07 -1.88
C ALA A 4 7.41 8.86 -1.31
N PRO A 5 7.37 10.19 -1.47
CA PRO A 5 6.22 10.97 -1.06
C PRO A 5 4.93 10.47 -1.72
N VAL A 6 3.91 10.21 -0.92
CA VAL A 6 2.60 9.80 -1.43
C VAL A 6 1.88 11.02 -1.97
N GLN A 7 1.54 11.00 -3.25
CA GLN A 7 0.82 12.06 -3.95
C GLN A 7 -0.36 11.48 -4.73
N ALA A 8 -1.36 12.32 -5.01
CA ALA A 8 -2.55 11.91 -5.74
C ALA A 8 -2.25 11.44 -7.18
N LEU A 9 -1.20 11.97 -7.79
CA LEU A 9 -0.71 11.57 -9.10
C LEU A 9 0.74 11.12 -8.96
N ALA A 10 1.00 9.85 -9.23
CA ALA A 10 2.33 9.27 -9.25
C ALA A 10 2.36 8.09 -10.22
N HIS A 11 3.52 7.82 -10.79
CA HIS A 11 3.75 6.61 -11.56
C HIS A 11 4.12 5.47 -10.60
N VAL A 12 3.67 4.25 -10.89
CA VAL A 12 4.09 3.05 -10.16
C VAL A 12 5.63 2.93 -10.24
N TRP A 13 6.28 2.60 -9.14
CA TRP A 13 7.75 2.55 -9.03
C TRP A 13 8.45 3.92 -9.06
N ASP A 14 7.70 5.00 -8.88
CA ASP A 14 8.29 6.32 -8.80
C ASP A 14 8.87 6.58 -7.40
N TYR A 15 10.17 6.46 -7.30
CA TYR A 15 10.94 6.78 -6.08
C TYR A 15 11.51 8.20 -6.11
N SER A 16 11.02 9.04 -7.02
CA SER A 16 11.44 10.43 -7.09
C SER A 16 10.99 11.23 -5.86
N THR A 17 11.68 12.32 -5.60
CA THR A 17 11.29 13.26 -4.54
C THR A 17 10.07 14.09 -4.92
N ASN A 18 9.67 14.06 -6.21
CA ASN A 18 8.49 14.74 -6.73
C ASN A 18 7.73 13.84 -7.72
N PRO A 19 6.97 12.83 -7.22
CA PRO A 19 6.22 11.89 -8.05
C PRO A 19 5.23 12.57 -8.99
N LYS A 20 4.57 13.65 -8.54
CA LYS A 20 3.62 14.41 -9.37
C LYS A 20 4.30 15.01 -10.60
N ALA A 21 5.41 15.69 -10.42
CA ALA A 21 6.13 16.31 -11.55
C ALA A 21 6.64 15.24 -12.52
N ASN A 22 7.12 14.11 -12.01
CA ASN A 22 7.57 13.00 -12.84
C ASN A 22 6.41 12.39 -13.64
N ALA A 23 5.27 12.14 -13.04
CA ALA A 23 4.09 11.61 -13.72
C ALA A 23 3.59 12.58 -14.82
N LEU A 24 3.55 13.89 -14.53
CA LEU A 24 3.17 14.90 -15.51
C LEU A 24 4.15 14.93 -16.69
N ARG A 25 5.45 14.86 -16.44
CA ARG A 25 6.47 14.79 -17.49
C ARG A 25 6.28 13.56 -18.36
N MET A 26 6.15 12.37 -17.75
CA MET A 26 5.93 11.12 -18.48
C MET A 26 4.67 11.18 -19.35
N PHE A 27 3.60 11.79 -18.84
CA PHE A 27 2.36 11.97 -19.60
C PHE A 27 2.55 12.94 -20.77
N ALA A 28 3.24 14.06 -20.55
CA ALA A 28 3.57 15.02 -21.60
C ALA A 28 4.45 14.38 -22.71
N ASP A 29 5.45 13.58 -22.32
CA ASP A 29 6.32 12.86 -23.26
C ASP A 29 5.51 11.83 -24.08
N ALA A 30 4.57 11.12 -23.45
CA ALA A 30 3.68 10.19 -24.14
C ALA A 30 2.78 10.91 -25.17
N LEU A 31 2.22 12.07 -24.82
CA LEU A 31 1.43 12.87 -25.76
C LEU A 31 2.29 13.43 -26.89
N ALA A 32 3.50 13.89 -26.60
CA ALA A 32 4.43 14.38 -27.63
C ALA A 32 4.79 13.28 -28.63
N SER A 33 4.93 12.03 -28.18
CA SER A 33 5.16 10.88 -29.09
C SER A 33 3.99 10.63 -30.06
N GLN A 34 2.80 11.13 -29.74
CA GLN A 34 1.60 11.10 -30.59
C GLN A 34 1.40 12.40 -31.38
N GLY A 35 2.38 13.29 -31.39
CA GLY A 35 2.33 14.57 -32.11
C GLY A 35 1.56 15.68 -31.38
N LEU A 36 1.22 15.49 -30.11
CA LEU A 36 0.52 16.47 -29.30
C LEU A 36 1.50 17.20 -28.39
N THR A 37 1.66 18.49 -28.57
CA THR A 37 2.47 19.33 -27.68
C THR A 37 1.57 19.90 -26.58
N VAL A 38 1.92 19.63 -25.31
CA VAL A 38 1.17 20.12 -24.14
C VAL A 38 2.09 20.90 -23.22
N THR A 39 1.53 21.93 -22.59
CA THR A 39 2.20 22.65 -21.50
C THR A 39 1.68 22.10 -20.18
N THR A 40 2.58 21.69 -19.30
CA THR A 40 2.22 21.24 -17.96
C THR A 40 2.05 22.41 -17.01
N GLY A 41 1.01 22.37 -16.21
CA GLY A 41 0.69 23.40 -15.22
C GLY A 41 0.05 22.82 -13.99
N SER A 42 -0.40 23.69 -13.10
CA SER A 42 -1.19 23.32 -11.93
C SER A 42 -2.41 24.22 -11.89
N ASP A 43 -3.58 23.58 -11.99
CA ASP A 43 -4.87 24.24 -11.87
C ASP A 43 -5.88 23.29 -11.25
N THR A 44 -7.05 23.79 -10.89
CA THR A 44 -8.18 22.98 -10.39
C THR A 44 -9.21 22.88 -11.50
N ALA A 45 -9.51 21.66 -11.93
CA ALA A 45 -10.57 21.43 -12.90
C ALA A 45 -11.93 21.89 -12.32
N ALA A 46 -12.76 22.51 -13.16
CA ALA A 46 -14.13 22.79 -12.78
C ALA A 46 -14.88 21.48 -12.48
N GLY A 47 -15.76 21.50 -11.46
CA GLY A 47 -16.46 20.29 -11.03
C GLY A 47 -17.38 19.67 -12.08
N ASP A 48 -17.77 20.46 -13.09
CA ASP A 48 -18.59 20.09 -14.24
C ASP A 48 -17.78 19.90 -15.53
N ALA A 49 -16.45 19.92 -15.46
CA ALA A 49 -15.60 19.72 -16.62
C ALA A 49 -15.88 18.35 -17.26
N PRO A 50 -16.08 18.29 -18.59
CA PRO A 50 -16.34 17.04 -19.27
C PRO A 50 -15.15 16.10 -19.19
N ILE A 51 -15.42 14.81 -19.01
CA ILE A 51 -14.40 13.76 -19.11
C ILE A 51 -14.04 13.60 -20.58
N ILE A 52 -12.80 13.90 -20.94
CA ILE A 52 -12.29 13.76 -22.31
C ILE A 52 -11.64 12.42 -22.59
N ALA A 53 -11.15 11.75 -21.56
CA ALA A 53 -10.59 10.41 -21.63
C ALA A 53 -10.65 9.73 -20.27
N GLU A 54 -10.82 8.43 -20.27
CA GLU A 54 -10.81 7.58 -19.08
C GLU A 54 -9.92 6.35 -19.34
N THR A 55 -9.14 5.97 -18.37
CA THR A 55 -8.41 4.71 -18.38
C THR A 55 -8.65 3.97 -17.08
N ARG A 56 -8.72 2.64 -17.16
CA ARG A 56 -8.83 1.79 -15.97
C ARG A 56 -7.44 1.40 -15.52
N GLY A 57 -7.16 1.63 -14.26
CA GLY A 57 -5.94 1.18 -13.60
C GLY A 57 -6.02 -0.30 -13.17
N HIS A 58 -5.05 -0.71 -12.40
CA HIS A 58 -5.03 -2.02 -11.75
C HIS A 58 -6.18 -2.16 -10.75
N THR A 59 -6.68 -3.37 -10.58
CA THR A 59 -7.66 -3.65 -9.54
C THR A 59 -7.00 -3.55 -8.14
N LEU A 60 -7.82 -3.36 -7.11
CA LEU A 60 -7.33 -3.39 -5.72
C LEU A 60 -6.62 -4.72 -5.41
N ALA A 61 -7.14 -5.83 -5.90
CA ALA A 61 -6.54 -7.15 -5.74
C ALA A 61 -5.15 -7.22 -6.39
N ASP A 62 -4.97 -6.64 -7.59
CA ASP A 62 -3.67 -6.59 -8.25
C ASP A 62 -2.68 -5.72 -7.48
N CYS A 63 -3.13 -4.58 -6.96
CA CYS A 63 -2.31 -3.71 -6.12
C CYS A 63 -1.83 -4.43 -4.85
N ILE A 64 -2.72 -5.15 -4.16
CA ILE A 64 -2.38 -5.92 -2.97
C ILE A 64 -1.42 -7.07 -3.33
N ARG A 65 -1.67 -7.77 -4.45
CA ARG A 65 -0.78 -8.84 -4.91
C ARG A 65 0.63 -8.33 -5.16
N VAL A 66 0.78 -7.23 -5.88
CA VAL A 66 2.09 -6.59 -6.13
C VAL A 66 2.73 -6.18 -4.81
N MET A 67 2.00 -5.47 -3.94
CA MET A 67 2.49 -5.05 -2.64
C MET A 67 3.07 -6.21 -1.82
N LEU A 68 2.34 -7.33 -1.75
CA LEU A 68 2.77 -8.50 -0.98
C LEU A 68 3.92 -9.27 -1.65
N SER A 69 3.91 -9.38 -3.00
CA SER A 69 4.90 -10.18 -3.72
C SER A 69 6.30 -9.60 -3.68
N ILE A 70 6.41 -8.29 -3.75
CA ILE A 70 7.70 -7.60 -3.88
C ILE A 70 7.94 -6.60 -2.75
N SER A 71 7.04 -6.57 -1.75
CA SER A 71 7.15 -5.65 -0.60
C SER A 71 7.17 -4.18 -1.03
N GLU A 72 6.16 -3.78 -1.84
CA GLU A 72 6.10 -2.44 -2.39
C GLU A 72 5.56 -1.44 -1.35
N ASN A 73 6.45 -0.60 -0.83
CA ASN A 73 6.17 0.29 0.29
C ASN A 73 5.20 1.42 -0.06
N ASN A 74 5.29 1.98 -1.26
CA ASN A 74 4.41 3.09 -1.64
C ASN A 74 2.97 2.62 -1.78
N VAL A 75 2.75 1.43 -2.34
CA VAL A 75 1.41 0.84 -2.41
C VAL A 75 0.86 0.60 -1.02
N ALA A 76 1.66 0.07 -0.09
CA ALA A 76 1.26 -0.12 1.30
C ALA A 76 0.85 1.19 1.98
N GLU A 77 1.62 2.27 1.79
CA GLU A 77 1.30 3.60 2.30
C GLU A 77 0.00 4.17 1.73
N VAL A 78 -0.22 4.00 0.43
CA VAL A 78 -1.44 4.45 -0.24
C VAL A 78 -2.64 3.67 0.27
N LEU A 79 -2.56 2.34 0.31
CA LEU A 79 -3.65 1.49 0.77
C LEU A 79 -4.00 1.77 2.24
N HIS A 80 -3.01 1.98 3.10
CA HIS A 80 -3.24 2.32 4.51
C HIS A 80 -4.06 3.62 4.64
N ARG A 81 -3.78 4.64 3.80
CA ARG A 81 -4.59 5.87 3.77
C ARG A 81 -5.98 5.66 3.18
N HIS A 82 -6.14 4.75 2.22
CA HIS A 82 -7.46 4.38 1.72
C HIS A 82 -8.31 3.68 2.77
N VAL A 83 -7.72 2.91 3.66
CA VAL A 83 -8.44 2.35 4.84
C VAL A 83 -8.99 3.48 5.71
N ALA A 84 -8.21 4.56 5.95
CA ALA A 84 -8.71 5.73 6.67
C ALA A 84 -9.93 6.34 5.98
N LEU A 85 -9.84 6.62 4.68
CA LEU A 85 -10.94 7.22 3.91
C LEU A 85 -12.18 6.34 3.92
N ALA A 86 -12.04 5.04 3.75
CA ALA A 86 -13.14 4.09 3.78
C ALA A 86 -13.84 4.03 5.15
N ALA A 87 -13.11 4.33 6.23
CA ALA A 87 -13.65 4.42 7.59
C ALA A 87 -14.12 5.84 7.97
N GLY A 88 -14.18 6.78 7.02
CA GLY A 88 -14.57 8.16 7.28
C GLY A 88 -13.52 8.98 8.07
N GLN A 89 -12.28 8.52 8.11
CA GLN A 89 -11.17 9.18 8.78
C GLN A 89 -10.32 10.00 7.79
N PRO A 90 -9.60 11.02 8.25
CA PRO A 90 -8.64 11.72 7.40
C PRO A 90 -7.56 10.78 6.83
N ALA A 91 -7.14 11.01 5.57
CA ALA A 91 -6.09 10.24 4.89
C ALA A 91 -4.69 10.56 5.43
N THR A 92 -4.52 10.49 6.74
CA THR A 92 -3.27 10.69 7.48
C THR A 92 -2.82 9.39 8.13
N TRP A 93 -1.57 9.31 8.59
CA TRP A 93 -1.11 8.13 9.34
C TRP A 93 -1.93 7.90 10.62
N ALA A 94 -2.24 8.96 11.36
CA ALA A 94 -3.07 8.85 12.56
C ALA A 94 -4.50 8.38 12.24
N GLY A 95 -5.12 8.92 11.18
CA GLY A 95 -6.43 8.47 10.72
C GLY A 95 -6.42 7.01 10.27
N ALA A 96 -5.37 6.60 9.58
CA ALA A 96 -5.21 5.22 9.13
C ALA A 96 -4.98 4.24 10.30
N GLN A 97 -4.21 4.64 11.31
CA GLN A 97 -4.08 3.85 12.54
C GLN A 97 -5.45 3.68 13.23
N ALA A 98 -6.17 4.78 13.47
CA ALA A 98 -7.48 4.74 14.12
C ALA A 98 -8.48 3.86 13.34
N ALA A 99 -8.50 3.99 12.02
CA ALA A 99 -9.34 3.18 11.15
C ALA A 99 -8.97 1.69 11.22
N THR A 100 -7.68 1.37 11.20
CA THR A 100 -7.20 -0.02 11.32
C THR A 100 -7.59 -0.62 12.65
N GLU A 101 -7.44 0.10 13.75
CA GLU A 101 -7.87 -0.35 15.07
C GLU A 101 -9.38 -0.62 15.11
N GLN A 102 -10.18 0.26 14.52
CA GLN A 102 -11.64 0.08 14.46
C GLN A 102 -12.02 -1.14 13.64
N VAL A 103 -11.41 -1.34 12.47
CA VAL A 103 -11.64 -2.52 11.62
C VAL A 103 -11.29 -3.80 12.37
N LEU A 104 -10.16 -3.85 13.06
CA LEU A 104 -9.74 -5.02 13.83
C LEU A 104 -10.75 -5.34 14.94
N ARG A 105 -11.20 -4.33 15.71
CA ARG A 105 -12.24 -4.54 16.74
C ARG A 105 -13.55 -5.07 16.14
N ASN A 106 -13.97 -4.54 14.99
CA ASN A 106 -15.17 -5.00 14.29
C ASN A 106 -15.06 -6.46 13.84
N LEU A 107 -13.84 -6.91 13.57
CA LEU A 107 -13.53 -8.30 13.21
C LEU A 107 -13.28 -9.21 14.43
N GLY A 108 -13.47 -8.70 15.64
CA GLY A 108 -13.25 -9.44 16.89
C GLY A 108 -11.76 -9.65 17.24
N VAL A 109 -10.88 -8.83 16.68
CA VAL A 109 -9.45 -8.81 16.99
C VAL A 109 -9.16 -7.65 17.93
N ASP A 110 -8.52 -7.93 19.07
CA ASP A 110 -8.14 -6.87 20.02
C ASP A 110 -6.81 -6.21 19.60
N PRO A 111 -6.83 -4.93 19.20
CA PRO A 111 -5.63 -4.21 18.80
C PRO A 111 -4.84 -3.61 19.98
N THR A 112 -5.17 -3.96 21.22
CA THR A 112 -4.50 -3.38 22.40
C THR A 112 -2.98 -3.57 22.33
N GLY A 113 -2.26 -2.48 22.55
CA GLY A 113 -0.78 -2.45 22.45
C GLY A 113 -0.23 -2.33 21.03
N MET A 114 -1.09 -2.28 20.01
CA MET A 114 -0.67 -1.97 18.64
C MET A 114 -0.38 -0.47 18.49
N ALA A 115 0.65 -0.17 17.73
CA ALA A 115 0.92 1.17 17.21
C ALA A 115 1.40 1.07 15.77
N LEU A 116 0.73 1.75 14.86
CA LEU A 116 1.08 1.80 13.44
C LEU A 116 1.42 3.24 13.06
N MET A 117 2.68 3.50 12.81
CA MET A 117 3.16 4.83 12.42
C MET A 117 3.14 5.02 10.89
N ASP A 118 3.06 3.92 10.15
CA ASP A 118 3.03 3.88 8.68
C ASP A 118 2.31 2.62 8.19
N GLY A 119 2.05 2.55 6.89
CA GLY A 119 1.47 1.38 6.24
C GLY A 119 2.50 0.38 5.73
N SER A 120 3.73 0.82 5.52
CA SER A 120 4.81 0.03 4.93
C SER A 120 5.58 -0.84 5.94
N GLY A 121 5.46 -0.53 7.23
CA GLY A 121 6.22 -1.23 8.28
C GLY A 121 7.67 -0.74 8.43
N LEU A 122 8.07 0.30 7.73
CA LEU A 122 9.44 0.84 7.79
C LEU A 122 9.74 1.60 9.09
N SER A 123 8.70 2.13 9.74
CA SER A 123 8.88 2.87 10.98
C SER A 123 9.29 1.95 12.13
N ARG A 124 10.43 2.25 12.73
CA ARG A 124 10.90 1.54 13.95
C ARG A 124 10.02 1.80 15.18
N LYS A 125 9.05 2.70 15.08
CA LYS A 125 8.08 2.99 16.14
C LYS A 125 6.84 2.12 16.05
N ASN A 126 6.66 1.35 14.98
CA ASN A 126 5.60 0.36 14.88
C ASN A 126 5.69 -0.67 16.01
N ARG A 127 4.56 -1.03 16.56
CA ARG A 127 4.42 -2.04 17.62
C ARG A 127 3.25 -2.94 17.28
N VAL A 128 3.55 -4.20 17.03
CA VAL A 128 2.55 -5.24 16.76
C VAL A 128 3.05 -6.54 17.40
N SER A 129 2.23 -7.19 18.18
CA SER A 129 2.60 -8.48 18.77
C SER A 129 2.49 -9.61 17.73
N PRO A 130 3.31 -10.67 17.82
CA PRO A 130 3.16 -11.86 16.98
C PRO A 130 1.76 -12.51 17.12
N ALA A 131 1.20 -12.48 18.31
CA ALA A 131 -0.14 -13.00 18.56
C ALA A 131 -1.22 -12.23 17.81
N LEU A 132 -1.10 -10.88 17.74
CA LEU A 132 -2.02 -10.05 16.97
C LEU A 132 -1.90 -10.34 15.47
N LEU A 133 -0.67 -10.48 14.94
CA LEU A 133 -0.47 -10.86 13.53
C LEU A 133 -1.10 -12.20 13.19
N ALA A 134 -0.93 -13.20 14.04
CA ALA A 134 -1.54 -14.52 13.86
C ALA A 134 -3.08 -14.45 13.87
N GLN A 135 -3.67 -13.63 14.76
CA GLN A 135 -5.11 -13.41 14.78
C GLN A 135 -5.62 -12.73 13.52
N VAL A 136 -4.91 -11.69 13.03
CA VAL A 136 -5.26 -10.99 11.79
C VAL A 136 -5.27 -11.96 10.61
N LEU A 137 -4.24 -12.77 10.44
CA LEU A 137 -4.16 -13.77 9.36
C LEU A 137 -5.30 -14.79 9.46
N ARG A 138 -5.58 -15.30 10.66
CA ARG A 138 -6.67 -16.25 10.90
C ARG A 138 -8.02 -15.64 10.52
N VAL A 139 -8.29 -14.41 10.95
CA VAL A 139 -9.55 -13.72 10.67
C VAL A 139 -9.66 -13.43 9.18
N ALA A 140 -8.61 -12.92 8.53
CA ALA A 140 -8.59 -12.65 7.10
C ALA A 140 -8.93 -13.90 6.28
N ARG A 141 -8.38 -15.06 6.64
CA ARG A 141 -8.66 -16.34 5.99
C ARG A 141 -10.13 -16.77 6.12
N VAL A 142 -10.74 -16.54 7.28
CA VAL A 142 -12.13 -16.96 7.56
C VAL A 142 -13.14 -15.99 6.92
N THR A 143 -12.88 -14.66 7.01
CA THR A 143 -13.83 -13.64 6.54
C THR A 143 -13.79 -13.42 5.04
N ASN A 144 -12.62 -13.60 4.42
CA ASN A 144 -12.40 -13.41 2.98
C ASN A 144 -11.55 -14.52 2.39
N PRO A 145 -12.05 -15.77 2.36
CA PRO A 145 -11.24 -16.93 1.95
C PRO A 145 -10.70 -16.80 0.52
N ALA A 146 -11.52 -16.38 -0.44
CA ALA A 146 -11.10 -16.30 -1.84
C ALA A 146 -9.99 -15.25 -2.08
N PRO A 147 -10.13 -13.97 -1.65
CA PRO A 147 -9.02 -13.03 -1.71
C PRO A 147 -7.78 -13.50 -0.95
N PHE A 148 -7.96 -14.12 0.23
CA PHE A 148 -6.84 -14.63 1.02
C PHE A 148 -6.08 -15.72 0.25
N THR A 149 -6.78 -16.70 -0.29
CA THR A 149 -6.20 -17.78 -1.11
C THR A 149 -5.43 -17.21 -2.30
N THR A 150 -6.07 -16.34 -3.09
CA THR A 150 -5.42 -15.72 -4.24
C THR A 150 -4.16 -14.93 -3.87
N MET A 151 -4.18 -14.24 -2.75
CA MET A 151 -3.05 -13.41 -2.31
C MET A 151 -1.91 -14.21 -1.68
N PHE A 152 -2.22 -15.28 -0.98
CA PHE A 152 -1.25 -16.00 -0.15
C PHE A 152 -0.96 -17.43 -0.64
N GLU A 153 -1.91 -18.13 -1.25
CA GLU A 153 -1.77 -19.54 -1.63
C GLU A 153 -1.41 -19.70 -3.12
N ASP A 154 -1.90 -18.84 -4.01
CA ASP A 154 -1.64 -18.93 -5.46
C ASP A 154 -0.33 -18.26 -5.90
N GLY A 155 0.66 -18.18 -5.04
CA GLY A 155 2.01 -17.82 -5.38
C GLY A 155 2.35 -16.32 -5.38
N ALA A 156 1.39 -15.45 -5.09
CA ALA A 156 1.70 -14.03 -4.92
C ALA A 156 2.53 -13.79 -3.65
N MET A 157 2.19 -14.49 -2.59
CA MET A 157 2.96 -14.60 -1.37
C MET A 157 2.86 -16.04 -0.89
N PRO A 158 3.74 -16.94 -1.32
CA PRO A 158 3.67 -18.31 -0.82
C PRO A 158 3.73 -18.29 0.70
N LEU A 159 2.81 -18.98 1.35
CA LEU A 159 2.79 -19.14 2.81
C LEU A 159 4.08 -19.82 3.35
N ALA A 160 4.86 -20.38 2.46
CA ALA A 160 6.25 -20.78 2.73
C ALA A 160 7.17 -19.57 2.95
N GLY A 161 6.58 -18.45 3.38
CA GLY A 161 7.34 -17.41 4.00
C GLY A 161 8.06 -16.51 3.03
N ARG A 162 7.39 -15.52 2.57
CA ARG A 162 8.13 -14.30 2.47
C ARG A 162 8.31 -13.70 3.84
N SER A 163 9.46 -13.78 4.21
CA SER A 163 10.12 -13.04 5.24
C SER A 163 9.92 -11.57 5.07
N GLY A 164 9.70 -10.88 6.14
CA GLY A 164 10.10 -9.49 6.25
C GLY A 164 11.62 -9.36 6.07
N THR A 165 12.07 -8.23 5.61
CA THR A 165 13.48 -7.86 5.65
C THR A 165 13.83 -7.55 7.10
N LEU A 166 14.72 -8.34 7.69
CA LEU A 166 15.29 -8.06 9.00
C LEU A 166 16.56 -7.27 8.80
N ASP A 167 16.59 -6.07 9.35
CA ASP A 167 17.81 -5.28 9.50
C ASP A 167 18.59 -5.88 10.67
N ASP A 168 19.78 -6.41 10.40
CA ASP A 168 20.68 -6.83 11.47
C ASP A 168 21.33 -5.61 12.14
N HIS A 169 21.92 -5.79 13.29
CA HIS A 169 22.62 -4.73 14.05
C HIS A 169 23.77 -4.08 13.29
N TYR A 170 24.10 -4.55 12.09
CA TYR A 170 25.18 -4.10 11.24
C TYR A 170 24.72 -3.45 9.95
N GLY A 171 23.39 -3.22 9.81
CA GLY A 171 22.81 -2.63 8.61
C GLY A 171 22.74 -3.58 7.40
N ARG A 172 22.89 -4.87 7.63
CA ARG A 172 22.67 -5.87 6.57
C ARG A 172 21.21 -6.29 6.52
N PHE A 173 20.65 -6.24 5.32
CA PHE A 173 19.34 -6.80 5.08
C PHE A 173 19.45 -8.31 4.94
N VAL A 174 18.89 -9.03 5.92
CA VAL A 174 18.81 -10.48 5.89
C VAL A 174 17.39 -10.87 5.50
N THR A 175 17.24 -11.47 4.34
CA THR A 175 15.99 -12.08 3.95
C THR A 175 15.96 -13.50 4.51
N ARG A 176 15.08 -13.76 5.47
CA ARG A 176 14.83 -15.11 5.98
C ARG A 176 13.51 -15.63 5.45
N HIS A 177 13.52 -16.87 4.97
CA HIS A 177 12.31 -17.59 4.66
C HIS A 177 11.92 -18.40 5.90
N ALA A 178 10.78 -18.08 6.50
CA ALA A 178 10.21 -18.89 7.55
C ALA A 178 9.03 -19.68 6.96
N ARG A 179 9.07 -20.99 7.10
CA ARG A 179 7.91 -21.83 6.80
C ARG A 179 6.94 -21.70 7.96
N CYS A 180 5.75 -21.18 7.73
CA CYS A 180 4.68 -21.17 8.70
C CYS A 180 3.64 -22.20 8.24
N GLU A 181 3.54 -23.33 8.92
CA GLU A 181 2.41 -24.23 8.75
C GLU A 181 1.26 -23.69 9.62
N ILE A 182 0.15 -23.30 8.98
CA ILE A 182 -1.06 -22.83 9.64
C ILE A 182 -2.09 -23.96 9.63
#